data_25e3fa1b9f88f051f26a0cfa9b0e87be
#
_entry.id   25e3fa1b9f88f051f26a0cfa9b0e87be
#
_cell.length_a   1.000
_cell.length_b   1.000
_cell.length_c   1.000
_cell.angle_alpha   90.00
_cell.angle_beta   90.00
_cell.angle_gamma   90.00
#
_symmetry.space_group_name_H-M   'P 1'
#
loop_
_entity.id
_entity.type
_entity.pdbx_description
1 polymer ?
#
loop_
_entity_poly.entity_id
_entity_poly.type
_entity_poly.pdbx_seq_one_letter_code
_entity_poly.pdbx_strand_id
1 'polypeptide(L)'
;KLDGGVEAVAQVHQAIERLSGQMLELEYTLIPHGLHVVGKPYAREQYLNMLGAMADSHGLGDVAPAAIAAIVDGSNAAQAAELSGVAPSQERDKLFDTLASTYTLMGKNSEIEGLLNALDGRYIHPAPGGDLIRTPEVLPTGRNLHGFDPFRIPSAFAVQDGARQADKLITRFMEDGNPLPESIAIVLWGSDNLKSEGSQIGQALRLLGAKPRFDSYGRLVGAQLIPLAELGRPRIDVVVTLSGIFRDLLPLQIKMLAQAALLAAQADESPDDNFIRKHALAYQQEHQCDMQTAALRVFGNADGTYGANVNHLVDNGCWDNEDELANAYTSRKGFAFGVSGQPVSHPGLLKSALADVQLTYQNLESVELGVTTVDNYFDTLGGITRAVRQAKGGSDNTPVYIGDQTRGDGTVRSLSEQVALETRTRMLNPKWYEGMLEHGYEGVRQIEVHITNTMGWSATTGQVQPWVYKQLSETFVLNPEMRERLAKLNPTASARLANRLIEASARSYWTPDADMLRQLQQASDELEDRLEGVYEPASN
;
A
#
# COMPACT_ATOMS: atom_id res chain seq x y z
N LYS A 1 -4.65 -49.27 4.23
CA LYS A 1 -3.26 -48.99 3.75
C LYS A 1 -3.21 -48.32 2.36
N LEU A 2 -4.28 -48.30 1.58
CA LEU A 2 -4.37 -47.61 0.29
C LEU A 2 -4.81 -46.14 0.42
N ASP A 3 -5.60 -45.79 1.43
CA ASP A 3 -6.10 -44.43 1.64
C ASP A 3 -5.00 -43.43 1.99
N GLY A 4 -4.01 -43.81 2.80
CA GLY A 4 -2.90 -42.90 3.14
C GLY A 4 -1.98 -42.54 1.97
N GLY A 5 -1.95 -43.34 0.90
CA GLY A 5 -1.19 -43.04 -0.31
C GLY A 5 -1.86 -42.04 -1.22
N VAL A 6 -3.19 -42.06 -1.33
CA VAL A 6 -3.97 -41.14 -2.15
C VAL A 6 -3.97 -39.72 -1.53
N GLU A 7 -4.08 -39.65 -0.22
CA GLU A 7 -4.04 -38.39 0.52
C GLU A 7 -2.65 -37.72 0.44
N ALA A 8 -1.57 -38.49 0.54
CA ALA A 8 -0.21 -37.98 0.36
C ALA A 8 0.05 -37.48 -1.07
N VAL A 9 -0.48 -38.16 -2.10
CA VAL A 9 -0.37 -37.74 -3.50
C VAL A 9 -1.17 -36.44 -3.72
N ALA A 10 -2.36 -36.31 -3.15
CA ALA A 10 -3.16 -35.07 -3.24
C ALA A 10 -2.44 -33.88 -2.59
N GLN A 11 -1.82 -34.07 -1.42
CA GLN A 11 -1.04 -33.03 -0.74
C GLN A 11 0.19 -32.61 -1.56
N VAL A 12 0.87 -33.53 -2.21
CA VAL A 12 2.01 -33.22 -3.09
C VAL A 12 1.55 -32.44 -4.31
N HIS A 13 0.44 -32.83 -4.97
CA HIS A 13 -0.12 -32.08 -6.09
C HIS A 13 -0.49 -30.64 -5.70
N GLN A 14 -1.17 -30.47 -4.59
CA GLN A 14 -1.53 -29.14 -4.08
C GLN A 14 -0.29 -28.28 -3.77
N ALA A 15 0.77 -28.90 -3.23
CA ALA A 15 2.02 -28.19 -2.98
C ALA A 15 2.72 -27.78 -4.28
N ILE A 16 2.69 -28.63 -5.33
CA ILE A 16 3.25 -28.31 -6.65
C ILE A 16 2.44 -27.19 -7.32
N GLU A 17 1.12 -27.25 -7.29
CA GLU A 17 0.24 -26.20 -7.86
C GLU A 17 0.49 -24.86 -7.18
N ARG A 18 0.58 -24.85 -5.84
CA ARG A 18 0.89 -23.64 -5.07
C ARG A 18 2.26 -23.09 -5.41
N LEU A 19 3.29 -23.94 -5.49
CA LEU A 19 4.65 -23.53 -5.84
C LEU A 19 4.71 -22.98 -7.27
N SER A 20 4.07 -23.65 -8.22
CA SER A 20 3.96 -23.18 -9.60
C SER A 20 3.27 -21.83 -9.69
N GLY A 21 2.15 -21.65 -8.98
CA GLY A 21 1.47 -20.35 -8.89
C GLY A 21 2.36 -19.25 -8.32
N GLN A 22 3.12 -19.54 -7.26
CA GLN A 22 4.08 -18.60 -6.69
C GLN A 22 5.21 -18.24 -7.66
N MET A 23 5.72 -19.22 -8.41
CA MET A 23 6.76 -18.95 -9.42
C MET A 23 6.24 -18.05 -10.54
N LEU A 24 5.04 -18.32 -11.05
CA LEU A 24 4.39 -17.46 -12.05
C LEU A 24 4.13 -16.05 -11.50
N GLU A 25 3.67 -15.94 -10.26
CA GLU A 25 3.47 -14.63 -9.61
C GLU A 25 4.78 -13.82 -9.54
N LEU A 26 5.88 -14.47 -9.16
CA LEU A 26 7.21 -13.83 -9.13
C LEU A 26 7.65 -13.39 -10.54
N GLU A 27 7.45 -14.23 -11.54
CA GLU A 27 7.83 -13.96 -12.94
C GLU A 27 7.07 -12.76 -13.52
N TYR A 28 5.78 -12.67 -13.23
CA TYR A 28 4.91 -11.60 -13.75
C TYR A 28 4.80 -10.39 -12.82
N THR A 29 5.47 -10.38 -11.67
CA THR A 29 5.45 -9.21 -10.78
C THR A 29 6.22 -8.06 -11.40
N LEU A 30 5.56 -6.90 -11.49
CA LEU A 30 6.20 -5.67 -11.92
C LEU A 30 7.22 -5.22 -10.88
N ILE A 31 8.45 -4.96 -11.31
CA ILE A 31 9.56 -4.59 -10.43
C ILE A 31 10.06 -3.21 -10.86
N PRO A 32 10.06 -2.20 -9.96
CA PRO A 32 10.66 -0.92 -10.25
C PRO A 32 12.17 -1.09 -10.48
N HIS A 33 12.70 -0.43 -11.50
CA HIS A 33 14.11 -0.50 -11.86
C HIS A 33 14.82 0.81 -11.51
N GLY A 34 15.44 0.85 -10.34
CA GLY A 34 16.13 2.02 -9.83
C GLY A 34 15.17 3.13 -9.38
N LEU A 35 15.73 4.31 -9.15
CA LEU A 35 14.98 5.50 -8.76
C LEU A 35 14.77 6.42 -9.96
N HIS A 36 13.70 7.23 -9.93
CA HIS A 36 13.49 8.27 -10.93
C HIS A 36 14.58 9.34 -10.84
N VAL A 37 15.17 9.70 -11.98
CA VAL A 37 16.15 10.79 -12.09
C VAL A 37 15.50 11.93 -12.87
N VAL A 38 15.29 13.07 -12.21
CA VAL A 38 14.66 14.26 -12.80
C VAL A 38 15.39 14.70 -14.05
N GLY A 39 14.68 14.87 -15.13
CA GLY A 39 15.22 15.31 -16.41
C GLY A 39 15.94 14.24 -17.23
N LYS A 40 16.09 13.00 -16.73
CA LYS A 40 16.68 11.90 -17.49
C LYS A 40 15.74 11.45 -18.61
N PRO A 41 16.17 11.43 -19.88
CA PRO A 41 15.33 10.92 -20.97
C PRO A 41 15.12 9.42 -20.81
N TYR A 42 13.95 8.93 -21.22
CA TYR A 42 13.63 7.51 -21.24
C TYR A 42 14.49 6.74 -22.26
N ALA A 43 14.92 5.55 -21.88
CA ALA A 43 15.53 4.61 -22.80
C ALA A 43 14.47 4.00 -23.74
N ARG A 44 14.89 3.54 -24.94
CA ARG A 44 13.98 2.89 -25.91
C ARG A 44 13.15 1.76 -25.29
N GLU A 45 13.74 0.93 -24.46
CA GLU A 45 13.07 -0.17 -23.79
C GLU A 45 11.95 0.30 -22.84
N GLN A 46 12.15 1.43 -22.15
CA GLN A 46 11.13 2.01 -21.26
C GLN A 46 9.92 2.49 -22.04
N TYR A 47 10.11 3.09 -23.21
CA TYR A 47 9.00 3.43 -24.10
C TYR A 47 8.24 2.19 -24.59
N LEU A 48 8.95 1.14 -25.01
CA LEU A 48 8.34 -0.11 -25.45
C LEU A 48 7.48 -0.74 -24.35
N ASN A 49 8.02 -0.82 -23.13
CA ASN A 49 7.32 -1.41 -21.99
C ASN A 49 6.08 -0.60 -21.59
N MET A 50 6.19 0.73 -21.52
CA MET A 50 5.07 1.58 -21.15
C MET A 50 3.95 1.56 -22.19
N LEU A 51 4.27 1.75 -23.46
CA LEU A 51 3.27 1.74 -24.53
C LEU A 51 2.65 0.35 -24.71
N GLY A 52 3.42 -0.72 -24.50
CA GLY A 52 2.90 -2.09 -24.46
C GLY A 52 1.88 -2.28 -23.34
N ALA A 53 2.21 -1.88 -22.11
CA ALA A 53 1.30 -1.96 -20.97
C ALA A 53 0.01 -1.13 -21.17
N MET A 54 0.11 0.02 -21.83
CA MET A 54 -1.06 0.82 -22.21
C MET A 54 -1.92 0.10 -23.24
N ALA A 55 -1.31 -0.52 -24.25
CA ALA A 55 -2.04 -1.28 -25.28
C ALA A 55 -2.79 -2.47 -24.65
N ASP A 56 -2.12 -3.23 -23.79
CA ASP A 56 -2.71 -4.38 -23.08
C ASP A 56 -3.89 -3.98 -22.20
N SER A 57 -3.83 -2.80 -21.58
CA SER A 57 -4.90 -2.30 -20.70
C SER A 57 -6.22 -1.98 -21.42
N HIS A 58 -6.19 -1.76 -22.74
CA HIS A 58 -7.37 -1.42 -23.54
C HIS A 58 -8.23 -2.62 -23.94
N GLY A 59 -7.76 -3.85 -23.72
CA GLY A 59 -8.56 -5.07 -23.92
C GLY A 59 -8.95 -5.38 -25.37
N LEU A 60 -8.24 -4.83 -26.36
CA LEU A 60 -8.49 -5.08 -27.81
C LEU A 60 -7.82 -6.37 -28.33
N GLY A 61 -7.29 -7.20 -27.41
CA GLY A 61 -6.51 -8.39 -27.72
C GLY A 61 -5.00 -8.12 -27.72
N ASP A 62 -4.21 -9.16 -28.01
CA ASP A 62 -2.76 -9.08 -27.99
C ASP A 62 -2.24 -8.20 -29.14
N VAL A 63 -1.73 -7.03 -28.80
CA VAL A 63 -1.09 -6.13 -29.76
C VAL A 63 0.33 -6.62 -30.04
N ALA A 64 0.64 -6.87 -31.32
CA ALA A 64 1.96 -7.35 -31.70
C ALA A 64 3.07 -6.35 -31.26
N PRO A 65 4.15 -6.79 -30.60
CA PRO A 65 5.24 -5.92 -30.17
C PRO A 65 5.87 -5.10 -31.30
N ALA A 66 5.81 -5.59 -32.53
CA ALA A 66 6.27 -4.88 -33.73
C ALA A 66 5.51 -3.57 -33.98
N ALA A 67 4.24 -3.49 -33.63
CA ALA A 67 3.44 -2.28 -33.77
C ALA A 67 3.88 -1.19 -32.77
N ILE A 68 4.16 -1.59 -31.53
CA ILE A 68 4.69 -0.68 -30.51
C ILE A 68 6.09 -0.19 -30.90
N ALA A 69 6.95 -1.10 -31.38
CA ALA A 69 8.28 -0.75 -31.86
C ALA A 69 8.21 0.24 -33.03
N ALA A 70 7.27 0.08 -33.95
CA ALA A 70 7.08 1.00 -35.07
C ALA A 70 6.80 2.45 -34.62
N ILE A 71 5.96 2.65 -33.57
CA ILE A 71 5.72 3.99 -32.98
C ILE A 71 7.04 4.57 -32.42
N VAL A 72 7.77 3.79 -31.65
CA VAL A 72 9.03 4.24 -31.01
C VAL A 72 10.11 4.52 -32.07
N ASP A 73 10.10 3.83 -33.17
CA ASP A 73 11.04 4.01 -34.29
C ASP A 73 10.57 5.08 -35.30
N GLY A 74 9.47 5.80 -35.00
CA GLY A 74 9.05 7.00 -35.73
C GLY A 74 7.96 6.78 -36.79
N SER A 75 7.33 5.61 -36.86
CA SER A 75 6.14 5.40 -37.72
C SER A 75 4.95 6.19 -37.17
N ASN A 76 4.06 6.58 -38.07
CA ASN A 76 2.79 7.18 -37.65
C ASN A 76 1.81 6.13 -37.09
N ALA A 77 0.76 6.59 -36.41
CA ALA A 77 -0.23 5.75 -35.74
C ALA A 77 -0.89 4.74 -36.71
N ALA A 78 -1.24 5.16 -37.94
CA ALA A 78 -1.89 4.30 -38.91
C ALA A 78 -0.97 3.17 -39.39
N GLN A 79 0.30 3.47 -39.67
CA GLN A 79 1.30 2.46 -40.06
C GLN A 79 1.54 1.45 -38.93
N ALA A 80 1.63 1.91 -37.68
CA ALA A 80 1.78 1.04 -36.54
C ALA A 80 0.54 0.15 -36.33
N ALA A 81 -0.66 0.70 -36.49
CA ALA A 81 -1.91 -0.05 -36.40
C ALA A 81 -2.00 -1.22 -37.38
N GLU A 82 -1.46 -1.08 -38.58
CA GLU A 82 -1.42 -2.16 -39.59
C GLU A 82 -0.53 -3.34 -39.13
N LEU A 83 0.48 -3.09 -38.31
CA LEU A 83 1.39 -4.11 -37.77
C LEU A 83 0.88 -4.78 -36.49
N SER A 84 -0.28 -4.34 -35.99
CA SER A 84 -0.76 -4.74 -34.65
C SER A 84 -1.29 -6.17 -34.55
N GLY A 85 -1.71 -6.76 -35.70
CA GLY A 85 -2.46 -8.02 -35.70
C GLY A 85 -3.92 -7.89 -35.24
N VAL A 86 -4.35 -6.69 -34.83
CA VAL A 86 -5.73 -6.39 -34.42
C VAL A 86 -6.56 -6.00 -35.62
N ALA A 87 -7.78 -6.52 -35.74
CA ALA A 87 -8.68 -6.20 -36.83
C ALA A 87 -8.98 -4.70 -36.92
N PRO A 88 -9.10 -4.13 -38.13
CA PRO A 88 -9.43 -2.73 -38.34
C PRO A 88 -10.74 -2.34 -37.63
N SER A 89 -10.67 -1.34 -36.75
CA SER A 89 -11.81 -0.78 -36.04
C SER A 89 -11.50 0.66 -35.58
N GLN A 90 -12.54 1.43 -35.32
CA GLN A 90 -12.38 2.79 -34.81
C GLN A 90 -11.67 2.81 -33.44
N GLU A 91 -11.91 1.80 -32.59
CA GLU A 91 -11.27 1.66 -31.29
C GLU A 91 -9.78 1.37 -31.43
N ARG A 92 -9.39 0.48 -32.37
CA ARG A 92 -7.98 0.23 -32.68
C ARG A 92 -7.27 1.51 -33.12
N ASP A 93 -7.85 2.23 -34.08
CA ASP A 93 -7.24 3.43 -34.65
C ASP A 93 -7.09 4.52 -33.57
N LYS A 94 -8.11 4.70 -32.71
CA LYS A 94 -8.06 5.60 -31.56
C LYS A 94 -6.98 5.18 -30.55
N LEU A 95 -6.81 3.88 -30.29
CA LEU A 95 -5.74 3.39 -29.43
C LEU A 95 -4.38 3.81 -29.98
N PHE A 96 -4.10 3.56 -31.26
CA PHE A 96 -2.82 3.89 -31.86
C PHE A 96 -2.56 5.40 -31.93
N ASP A 97 -3.57 6.23 -32.15
CA ASP A 97 -3.47 7.69 -32.02
C ASP A 97 -3.08 8.10 -30.60
N THR A 98 -3.68 7.46 -29.58
CA THR A 98 -3.35 7.69 -28.17
C THR A 98 -1.90 7.27 -27.87
N LEU A 99 -1.47 6.08 -28.31
CA LEU A 99 -0.10 5.60 -28.09
C LEU A 99 0.95 6.51 -28.74
N ALA A 100 0.72 6.95 -29.99
CA ALA A 100 1.63 7.87 -30.69
C ALA A 100 1.68 9.25 -30.03
N SER A 101 0.54 9.77 -29.57
CA SER A 101 0.47 11.01 -28.80
C SER A 101 1.21 10.88 -27.47
N THR A 102 0.99 9.79 -26.76
CA THR A 102 1.65 9.49 -25.47
C THR A 102 3.17 9.39 -25.64
N TYR A 103 3.65 8.67 -26.67
CA TYR A 103 5.07 8.63 -27.00
C TYR A 103 5.68 10.02 -27.19
N THR A 104 4.99 10.88 -27.96
CA THR A 104 5.43 12.25 -28.19
C THR A 104 5.48 13.07 -26.89
N LEU A 105 4.47 12.92 -26.02
CA LEU A 105 4.39 13.63 -24.75
C LEU A 105 5.41 13.12 -23.72
N MET A 106 5.67 11.82 -23.69
CA MET A 106 6.74 11.24 -22.84
C MET A 106 8.13 11.79 -23.25
N GLY A 107 8.36 11.99 -24.55
CA GLY A 107 9.59 12.58 -25.06
C GLY A 107 9.78 14.06 -24.69
N LYS A 108 8.70 14.76 -24.35
CA LYS A 108 8.75 16.15 -23.85
C LYS A 108 9.08 16.15 -22.35
N ASN A 109 10.33 15.91 -22.02
CA ASN A 109 10.76 15.98 -20.63
C ASN A 109 10.79 17.44 -20.17
N SER A 110 9.70 17.91 -19.57
CA SER A 110 9.56 19.29 -19.05
C SER A 110 9.86 19.40 -17.55
N GLU A 111 10.44 18.39 -16.91
CA GLU A 111 10.66 18.36 -15.47
C GLU A 111 11.61 19.45 -14.99
N ILE A 112 12.78 19.58 -15.66
CA ILE A 112 13.76 20.62 -15.34
C ILE A 112 13.18 22.02 -15.61
N GLU A 113 12.47 22.20 -16.73
CA GLU A 113 11.83 23.48 -17.06
C GLU A 113 10.75 23.83 -16.02
N GLY A 114 9.91 22.86 -15.65
CA GLY A 114 8.89 23.00 -14.61
C GLY A 114 9.49 23.40 -13.27
N LEU A 115 10.57 22.74 -12.85
CA LEU A 115 11.29 23.05 -11.63
C LEU A 115 11.89 24.48 -11.66
N LEU A 116 12.55 24.86 -12.76
CA LEU A 116 13.11 26.21 -12.92
C LEU A 116 12.03 27.27 -12.91
N ASN A 117 10.90 27.03 -13.55
CA ASN A 117 9.76 27.95 -13.52
C ASN A 117 9.20 28.09 -12.11
N ALA A 118 9.09 27.01 -11.35
CA ALA A 118 8.64 27.05 -9.95
C ALA A 118 9.60 27.86 -9.07
N LEU A 119 10.92 27.65 -9.20
CA LEU A 119 11.94 28.39 -8.46
C LEU A 119 11.98 29.88 -8.82
N ASP A 120 11.64 30.22 -10.06
CA ASP A 120 11.56 31.60 -10.55
C ASP A 120 10.20 32.29 -10.23
N GLY A 121 9.32 31.60 -9.49
CA GLY A 121 8.00 32.10 -9.10
C GLY A 121 7.02 32.23 -10.26
N ARG A 122 7.22 31.53 -11.37
CA ARG A 122 6.33 31.51 -12.53
C ARG A 122 5.18 30.54 -12.32
N TYR A 123 4.11 30.76 -13.06
CA TYR A 123 2.95 29.89 -13.05
C TYR A 123 3.27 28.52 -13.65
N ILE A 124 2.90 27.46 -12.93
CA ILE A 124 2.98 26.08 -13.38
C ILE A 124 1.57 25.58 -13.68
N HIS A 125 1.34 25.13 -14.91
CA HIS A 125 0.05 24.57 -15.29
C HIS A 125 -0.30 23.34 -14.45
N PRO A 126 -1.56 23.23 -13.96
CA PRO A 126 -2.01 22.04 -13.27
C PRO A 126 -2.14 20.85 -14.23
N ALA A 127 -1.98 19.64 -13.69
CA ALA A 127 -2.29 18.41 -14.35
C ALA A 127 -3.20 17.56 -13.47
N PRO A 128 -4.06 16.70 -14.03
CA PRO A 128 -4.79 15.72 -13.24
C PRO A 128 -3.79 14.78 -12.54
N GLY A 129 -4.15 14.31 -11.34
CA GLY A 129 -3.47 13.17 -10.71
C GLY A 129 -3.89 11.87 -11.38
N GLY A 130 -3.07 10.84 -11.29
CA GLY A 130 -3.38 9.53 -11.85
C GLY A 130 -2.14 8.77 -12.32
N ASP A 131 -2.33 7.53 -12.71
CA ASP A 131 -1.29 6.79 -13.42
C ASP A 131 -1.42 6.97 -14.93
N LEU A 132 -0.31 6.79 -15.64
CA LEU A 132 -0.22 7.03 -17.07
C LEU A 132 -1.11 6.10 -17.91
N ILE A 133 -1.35 4.88 -17.45
CA ILE A 133 -2.16 3.90 -18.17
C ILE A 133 -3.63 4.32 -18.18
N ARG A 134 -4.13 4.81 -17.04
CA ARG A 134 -5.53 5.24 -16.87
C ARG A 134 -5.78 6.66 -17.36
N THR A 135 -4.79 7.55 -17.18
CA THR A 135 -4.94 8.99 -17.39
C THR A 135 -3.74 9.55 -18.16
N PRO A 136 -3.64 9.32 -19.49
CA PRO A 136 -2.53 9.84 -20.32
C PRO A 136 -2.37 11.36 -20.23
N GLU A 137 -3.41 12.10 -19.82
CA GLU A 137 -3.43 13.54 -19.63
C GLU A 137 -2.50 14.04 -18.52
N VAL A 138 -1.96 13.15 -17.68
CA VAL A 138 -0.90 13.49 -16.73
C VAL A 138 0.39 13.97 -17.43
N LEU A 139 0.57 13.61 -18.70
CA LEU A 139 1.69 14.07 -19.51
C LEU A 139 1.45 15.45 -20.16
N PRO A 140 2.53 16.21 -20.46
CA PRO A 140 3.92 15.93 -20.10
C PRO A 140 4.16 16.13 -18.61
N THR A 141 5.26 15.55 -18.09
CA THR A 141 5.74 15.77 -16.72
C THR A 141 6.15 17.23 -16.46
N GLY A 142 6.54 17.59 -15.24
CA GLY A 142 6.96 18.97 -14.89
C GLY A 142 5.80 19.94 -14.69
N ARG A 143 4.60 19.43 -14.43
CA ARG A 143 3.40 20.23 -14.11
C ARG A 143 2.99 20.04 -12.66
N ASN A 144 2.07 20.90 -12.18
CA ASN A 144 1.56 20.85 -10.82
C ASN A 144 0.39 19.85 -10.71
N LEU A 145 0.50 18.85 -9.80
CA LEU A 145 -0.48 17.76 -9.64
C LEU A 145 -1.69 18.19 -8.80
N HIS A 146 -2.50 19.15 -9.25
CA HIS A 146 -3.67 19.62 -8.50
C HIS A 146 -4.97 19.66 -9.30
N GLY A 147 -5.16 18.71 -10.20
CA GLY A 147 -6.32 18.68 -11.07
C GLY A 147 -7.40 17.66 -10.68
N PHE A 148 -7.89 17.61 -9.43
CA PHE A 148 -9.03 16.76 -9.09
C PHE A 148 -10.25 17.60 -8.67
N ASP A 149 -11.44 17.06 -8.96
CA ASP A 149 -12.70 17.65 -8.49
C ASP A 149 -13.22 16.83 -7.28
N PRO A 150 -13.10 17.35 -6.05
CA PRO A 150 -13.51 16.63 -4.85
C PRO A 150 -15.02 16.33 -4.81
N PHE A 151 -15.84 17.07 -5.57
CA PHE A 151 -17.28 16.81 -5.64
C PHE A 151 -17.63 15.57 -6.46
N ARG A 152 -16.69 15.03 -7.26
CA ARG A 152 -16.87 13.84 -8.10
C ARG A 152 -16.20 12.59 -7.56
N ILE A 153 -15.57 12.66 -6.39
CA ILE A 153 -14.96 11.53 -5.71
C ILE A 153 -15.91 11.00 -4.62
N PRO A 154 -16.19 9.67 -4.58
CA PRO A 154 -15.75 8.64 -5.52
C PRO A 154 -16.50 8.70 -6.85
N SER A 155 -15.80 8.35 -7.96
CA SER A 155 -16.45 8.22 -9.28
C SER A 155 -17.36 6.99 -9.34
N ALA A 156 -18.23 6.93 -10.35
CA ALA A 156 -19.12 5.76 -10.53
C ALA A 156 -18.33 4.47 -10.72
N PHE A 157 -17.21 4.51 -11.45
CA PHE A 157 -16.29 3.39 -11.60
C PHE A 157 -15.67 3.01 -10.26
N ALA A 158 -15.16 3.98 -9.51
CA ALA A 158 -14.54 3.75 -8.20
C ALA A 158 -15.49 3.11 -7.18
N VAL A 159 -16.79 3.46 -7.22
CA VAL A 159 -17.81 2.83 -6.37
C VAL A 159 -18.00 1.34 -6.71
N GLN A 160 -18.02 1.00 -8.00
CA GLN A 160 -18.15 -0.39 -8.46
C GLN A 160 -16.89 -1.20 -8.16
N ASP A 161 -15.72 -0.61 -8.42
CA ASP A 161 -14.44 -1.23 -8.13
C ASP A 161 -14.24 -1.46 -6.63
N GLY A 162 -14.52 -0.45 -5.81
CA GLY A 162 -14.49 -0.57 -4.35
C GLY A 162 -15.44 -1.64 -3.82
N ALA A 163 -16.63 -1.82 -4.43
CA ALA A 163 -17.54 -2.90 -4.05
C ALA A 163 -16.93 -4.28 -4.33
N ARG A 164 -16.30 -4.47 -5.51
CA ARG A 164 -15.58 -5.72 -5.84
C ARG A 164 -14.44 -6.01 -4.86
N GLN A 165 -13.69 -4.97 -4.49
CA GLN A 165 -12.59 -5.10 -3.52
C GLN A 165 -13.10 -5.44 -2.12
N ALA A 166 -14.22 -4.87 -1.69
CA ALA A 166 -14.87 -5.22 -0.42
C ALA A 166 -15.26 -6.70 -0.39
N ASP A 167 -15.89 -7.19 -1.45
CA ASP A 167 -16.31 -8.58 -1.55
C ASP A 167 -15.10 -9.54 -1.58
N LYS A 168 -14.00 -9.19 -2.28
CA LYS A 168 -12.74 -9.96 -2.27
C LYS A 168 -12.10 -10.04 -0.89
N LEU A 169 -12.08 -8.93 -0.15
CA LEU A 169 -11.54 -8.91 1.21
C LEU A 169 -12.33 -9.84 2.14
N ILE A 170 -13.66 -9.76 2.10
CA ILE A 170 -14.55 -10.63 2.88
C ILE A 170 -14.31 -12.10 2.50
N THR A 171 -14.29 -12.40 1.21
CA THR A 171 -14.06 -13.75 0.70
C THR A 171 -12.73 -14.31 1.19
N ARG A 172 -11.65 -13.54 1.04
CA ARG A 172 -10.31 -13.96 1.49
C ARG A 172 -10.27 -14.23 3.00
N PHE A 173 -10.86 -13.36 3.80
CA PHE A 173 -10.90 -13.54 5.25
C PHE A 173 -11.66 -14.82 5.65
N MET A 174 -12.75 -15.11 4.94
CA MET A 174 -13.54 -16.33 5.19
C MET A 174 -12.81 -17.60 4.68
N GLU A 175 -12.11 -17.53 3.56
CA GLU A 175 -11.25 -18.62 3.04
C GLU A 175 -10.12 -18.98 3.99
N ASP A 176 -9.63 -18.03 4.78
CA ASP A 176 -8.64 -18.27 5.83
C ASP A 176 -9.26 -18.93 7.09
N GLY A 177 -10.54 -19.37 7.01
CA GLY A 177 -11.22 -20.14 8.05
C GLY A 177 -11.97 -19.29 9.08
N ASN A 178 -12.18 -18.00 8.82
CA ASN A 178 -12.88 -17.11 9.73
C ASN A 178 -14.37 -16.97 9.36
N PRO A 179 -15.27 -16.64 10.30
CA PRO A 179 -16.65 -16.26 9.99
C PRO A 179 -16.69 -14.88 9.29
N LEU A 180 -17.88 -14.48 8.81
CA LEU A 180 -18.07 -13.11 8.32
C LEU A 180 -17.62 -12.11 9.39
N PRO A 181 -16.74 -11.12 9.06
CA PRO A 181 -16.23 -10.19 10.05
C PRO A 181 -17.32 -9.21 10.52
N GLU A 182 -17.43 -9.01 11.82
CA GLU A 182 -18.31 -7.99 12.39
C GLU A 182 -17.68 -6.59 12.31
N SER A 183 -16.36 -6.49 12.50
CA SER A 183 -15.64 -5.22 12.46
C SER A 183 -14.31 -5.32 11.73
N ILE A 184 -14.02 -4.30 10.91
CA ILE A 184 -12.80 -4.16 10.08
C ILE A 184 -12.19 -2.78 10.33
N ALA A 185 -10.87 -2.71 10.51
CA ALA A 185 -10.16 -1.43 10.45
C ALA A 185 -9.53 -1.22 9.07
N ILE A 186 -9.79 -0.07 8.44
CA ILE A 186 -9.29 0.26 7.10
C ILE A 186 -8.49 1.57 7.13
N VAL A 187 -7.34 1.57 6.45
CA VAL A 187 -6.53 2.79 6.25
C VAL A 187 -6.89 3.42 4.92
N LEU A 188 -7.21 4.72 4.92
CA LEU A 188 -7.47 5.49 3.72
C LEU A 188 -6.32 6.48 3.43
N TRP A 189 -5.61 6.22 2.34
CA TRP A 189 -4.52 7.07 1.85
C TRP A 189 -5.04 8.14 0.89
N GLY A 190 -4.60 9.39 1.08
CA GLY A 190 -5.04 10.50 0.25
C GLY A 190 -4.59 10.36 -1.20
N SER A 191 -3.29 10.10 -1.43
CA SER A 191 -2.72 9.91 -2.76
C SER A 191 -3.40 8.78 -3.54
N ASP A 192 -3.66 7.64 -2.87
CA ASP A 192 -4.25 6.48 -3.50
C ASP A 192 -5.71 6.73 -3.89
N ASN A 193 -6.47 7.44 -3.05
CA ASN A 193 -7.83 7.84 -3.39
C ASN A 193 -7.90 8.88 -4.50
N LEU A 194 -6.88 9.72 -4.67
CA LEU A 194 -6.79 10.61 -5.83
C LEU A 194 -6.49 9.82 -7.11
N LYS A 195 -5.56 8.86 -7.06
CA LYS A 195 -5.19 8.01 -8.21
C LYS A 195 -6.34 7.10 -8.66
N SER A 196 -7.06 6.51 -7.72
CA SER A 196 -8.16 5.57 -7.97
C SER A 196 -9.53 6.23 -8.08
N GLU A 197 -9.59 7.57 -8.06
CA GLU A 197 -10.84 8.34 -8.01
C GLU A 197 -11.77 7.94 -6.85
N GLY A 198 -11.19 7.41 -5.75
CA GLY A 198 -11.92 7.05 -4.54
C GLY A 198 -12.39 5.60 -4.45
N SER A 199 -11.72 4.63 -5.10
CA SER A 199 -12.06 3.20 -4.99
C SER A 199 -12.04 2.71 -3.54
N GLN A 200 -11.07 3.14 -2.73
CA GLN A 200 -10.98 2.76 -1.31
C GLN A 200 -12.14 3.35 -0.48
N ILE A 201 -12.60 4.56 -0.83
CA ILE A 201 -13.80 5.16 -0.24
C ILE A 201 -15.03 4.32 -0.61
N GLY A 202 -15.15 3.93 -1.88
CA GLY A 202 -16.20 3.02 -2.35
C GLY A 202 -16.19 1.68 -1.61
N GLN A 203 -15.01 1.13 -1.34
CA GLN A 203 -14.81 -0.09 -0.57
C GLN A 203 -15.30 0.06 0.88
N ALA A 204 -14.89 1.12 1.58
CA ALA A 204 -15.33 1.39 2.94
C ALA A 204 -16.85 1.56 3.03
N LEU A 205 -17.45 2.30 2.09
CA LEU A 205 -18.91 2.45 2.02
C LEU A 205 -19.63 1.11 1.76
N ARG A 206 -19.11 0.27 0.84
CA ARG A 206 -19.70 -1.05 0.55
C ARG A 206 -19.64 -1.96 1.77
N LEU A 207 -18.56 -1.97 2.52
CA LEU A 207 -18.44 -2.73 3.77
C LEU A 207 -19.50 -2.27 4.79
N LEU A 208 -19.65 -0.96 4.99
CA LEU A 208 -20.69 -0.34 5.82
C LEU A 208 -22.13 -0.63 5.32
N GLY A 209 -22.29 -1.09 4.09
CA GLY A 209 -23.59 -1.22 3.44
C GLY A 209 -24.20 0.12 3.03
N ALA A 210 -23.37 1.05 2.57
CA ALA A 210 -23.76 2.37 2.10
C ALA A 210 -23.22 2.63 0.68
N LYS A 211 -23.72 3.68 0.05
CA LYS A 211 -23.24 4.20 -1.24
C LYS A 211 -23.28 5.73 -1.23
N PRO A 212 -22.47 6.39 -2.07
CA PRO A 212 -22.51 7.85 -2.18
C PRO A 212 -23.84 8.30 -2.78
N ARG A 213 -24.27 9.49 -2.38
CA ARG A 213 -25.44 10.18 -2.93
C ARG A 213 -24.98 11.43 -3.65
N PHE A 214 -25.40 11.55 -4.92
CA PHE A 214 -25.11 12.71 -5.76
C PHE A 214 -26.36 13.52 -6.04
N ASP A 215 -26.21 14.81 -6.28
CA ASP A 215 -27.29 15.68 -6.76
C ASP A 215 -27.51 15.50 -8.28
N SER A 216 -28.45 16.26 -8.84
CA SER A 216 -28.76 16.24 -10.27
C SER A 216 -27.63 16.74 -11.18
N TYR A 217 -26.62 17.39 -10.61
CA TYR A 217 -25.42 17.86 -11.31
C TYR A 217 -24.23 16.90 -11.17
N GLY A 218 -24.44 15.73 -10.54
CA GLY A 218 -23.40 14.75 -10.27
C GLY A 218 -22.42 15.16 -9.17
N ARG A 219 -22.81 16.05 -8.26
CA ARG A 219 -21.98 16.50 -7.15
C ARG A 219 -22.29 15.67 -5.90
N LEU A 220 -21.27 15.26 -5.19
CA LEU A 220 -21.39 14.54 -3.92
C LEU A 220 -22.13 15.38 -2.88
N VAL A 221 -23.21 14.83 -2.33
CA VAL A 221 -24.03 15.50 -1.30
C VAL A 221 -24.19 14.68 -0.01
N GLY A 222 -23.61 13.49 0.05
CA GLY A 222 -23.60 12.65 1.25
C GLY A 222 -23.66 11.16 0.95
N ALA A 223 -24.13 10.37 1.92
CA ALA A 223 -24.31 8.93 1.81
C ALA A 223 -25.78 8.53 1.88
N GLN A 224 -26.07 7.33 1.40
CA GLN A 224 -27.35 6.63 1.61
C GLN A 224 -27.09 5.14 1.87
N LEU A 225 -27.94 4.52 2.68
CA LEU A 225 -27.84 3.09 2.95
C LEU A 225 -28.32 2.27 1.75
N ILE A 226 -27.66 1.16 1.53
CA ILE A 226 -28.12 0.09 0.65
C ILE A 226 -29.09 -0.76 1.48
N PRO A 227 -30.31 -1.06 1.00
CA PRO A 227 -31.22 -1.98 1.70
C PRO A 227 -30.54 -3.33 1.97
N LEU A 228 -30.78 -3.94 3.14
CA LEU A 228 -30.17 -5.24 3.49
C LEU A 228 -30.47 -6.34 2.47
N ALA A 229 -31.66 -6.33 1.88
CA ALA A 229 -32.03 -7.28 0.82
C ALA A 229 -31.19 -7.12 -0.46
N GLU A 230 -30.75 -5.90 -0.78
CA GLU A 230 -29.83 -5.60 -1.90
C GLU A 230 -28.38 -5.85 -1.51
N LEU A 231 -28.00 -5.56 -0.26
CA LEU A 231 -26.65 -5.77 0.27
C LEU A 231 -26.30 -7.27 0.33
N GLY A 232 -27.27 -8.12 0.67
CA GLY A 232 -27.13 -9.58 0.71
C GLY A 232 -26.32 -10.12 1.90
N ARG A 233 -26.01 -9.28 2.88
CA ARG A 233 -25.25 -9.62 4.10
C ARG A 233 -25.48 -8.59 5.20
N PRO A 234 -25.14 -8.89 6.45
CA PRO A 234 -25.08 -7.89 7.52
C PRO A 234 -24.19 -6.69 7.18
N ARG A 235 -24.47 -5.53 7.78
CA ARG A 235 -23.59 -4.36 7.72
C ARG A 235 -22.39 -4.60 8.63
N ILE A 236 -21.19 -4.41 8.06
CA ILE A 236 -19.93 -4.55 8.79
C ILE A 236 -19.59 -3.21 9.43
N ASP A 237 -19.14 -3.23 10.67
CA ASP A 237 -18.62 -2.05 11.36
C ASP A 237 -17.20 -1.73 10.82
N VAL A 238 -17.01 -0.54 10.27
CA VAL A 238 -15.75 -0.15 9.65
C VAL A 238 -15.11 1.01 10.39
N VAL A 239 -14.03 0.72 11.10
CA VAL A 239 -13.19 1.72 11.74
C VAL A 239 -12.21 2.26 10.71
N VAL A 240 -12.42 3.50 10.27
CA VAL A 240 -11.59 4.16 9.25
C VAL A 240 -10.51 4.98 9.94
N THR A 241 -9.25 4.78 9.54
CA THR A 241 -8.15 5.68 9.89
C THR A 241 -7.65 6.43 8.67
N LEU A 242 -7.51 7.75 8.80
CA LEU A 242 -7.16 8.64 7.72
C LEU A 242 -5.67 8.99 7.72
N SER A 243 -5.04 9.01 6.54
CA SER A 243 -3.78 9.73 6.37
C SER A 243 -3.99 11.25 6.49
N GLY A 244 -2.93 12.01 6.82
CA GLY A 244 -3.03 13.46 6.90
C GLY A 244 -3.41 14.10 5.56
N ILE A 245 -2.87 13.58 4.46
CA ILE A 245 -3.20 14.02 3.10
C ILE A 245 -4.68 13.77 2.78
N PHE A 246 -5.23 12.62 3.16
CA PHE A 246 -6.67 12.34 3.00
C PHE A 246 -7.51 13.36 3.75
N ARG A 247 -7.17 13.62 5.02
CA ARG A 247 -7.87 14.61 5.85
C ARG A 247 -7.90 15.99 5.20
N ASP A 248 -6.77 16.43 4.66
CA ASP A 248 -6.61 17.78 4.14
C ASP A 248 -7.29 17.96 2.77
N LEU A 249 -7.25 16.94 1.91
CA LEU A 249 -7.74 17.06 0.53
C LEU A 249 -9.19 16.60 0.33
N LEU A 250 -9.73 15.74 1.21
CA LEU A 250 -11.00 15.06 1.01
C LEU A 250 -12.03 15.29 2.14
N PRO A 251 -12.25 16.56 2.59
CA PRO A 251 -13.14 16.84 3.72
C PRO A 251 -14.62 16.47 3.44
N LEU A 252 -15.06 16.50 2.18
CA LEU A 252 -16.43 16.08 1.81
C LEU A 252 -16.61 14.57 1.99
N GLN A 253 -15.60 13.80 1.65
CA GLN A 253 -15.58 12.35 1.78
C GLN A 253 -15.54 11.93 3.25
N ILE A 254 -14.81 12.65 4.09
CA ILE A 254 -14.84 12.45 5.55
C ILE A 254 -16.26 12.60 6.10
N LYS A 255 -16.94 13.69 5.74
CA LYS A 255 -18.34 13.93 6.15
C LYS A 255 -19.28 12.84 5.65
N MET A 256 -19.08 12.38 4.41
CA MET A 256 -19.87 11.30 3.82
C MET A 256 -19.66 9.96 4.55
N LEU A 257 -18.43 9.59 4.86
CA LEU A 257 -18.11 8.36 5.62
C LEU A 257 -18.69 8.43 7.04
N ALA A 258 -18.55 9.56 7.72
CA ALA A 258 -19.14 9.77 9.04
C ALA A 258 -20.67 9.72 8.99
N GLN A 259 -21.29 10.29 7.96
CA GLN A 259 -22.73 10.21 7.74
C GLN A 259 -23.18 8.77 7.47
N ALA A 260 -22.44 7.99 6.68
CA ALA A 260 -22.74 6.58 6.41
C ALA A 260 -22.76 5.76 7.70
N ALA A 261 -21.74 5.92 8.55
CA ALA A 261 -21.68 5.24 9.84
C ALA A 261 -22.85 5.63 10.76
N LEU A 262 -23.17 6.93 10.85
CA LEU A 262 -24.29 7.41 11.65
C LEU A 262 -25.64 6.87 11.15
N LEU A 263 -25.88 6.92 9.83
CA LEU A 263 -27.12 6.39 9.23
C LEU A 263 -27.26 4.89 9.51
N ALA A 264 -26.17 4.12 9.40
CA ALA A 264 -26.18 2.69 9.70
C ALA A 264 -26.47 2.42 11.18
N ALA A 265 -25.84 3.15 12.10
CA ALA A 265 -26.08 3.02 13.53
C ALA A 265 -27.55 3.37 13.94
N GLN A 266 -28.18 4.32 13.23
CA GLN A 266 -29.54 4.76 13.47
C GLN A 266 -30.60 3.92 12.75
N ALA A 267 -30.21 3.08 11.77
CA ALA A 267 -31.15 2.24 11.02
C ALA A 267 -31.88 1.29 11.97
N ASP A 268 -33.20 1.15 11.77
CA ASP A 268 -34.01 0.21 12.56
C ASP A 268 -33.85 -1.21 12.02
N GLU A 269 -32.69 -1.80 12.29
CA GLU A 269 -32.27 -3.13 11.88
C GLU A 269 -31.83 -3.95 13.09
N SER A 270 -31.92 -5.28 12.98
CA SER A 270 -31.46 -6.19 14.03
C SER A 270 -29.95 -6.02 14.27
N PRO A 271 -29.46 -6.09 15.52
CA PRO A 271 -28.02 -6.14 15.80
C PRO A 271 -27.27 -7.27 15.09
N ASP A 272 -27.93 -8.36 14.75
CA ASP A 272 -27.35 -9.48 14.00
C ASP A 272 -27.18 -9.16 12.50
N ASP A 273 -27.98 -8.22 11.99
CA ASP A 273 -27.92 -7.75 10.60
C ASP A 273 -27.14 -6.44 10.44
N ASN A 274 -26.77 -5.80 11.57
CA ASN A 274 -26.12 -4.51 11.56
C ASN A 274 -25.12 -4.38 12.72
N PHE A 275 -23.88 -4.73 12.47
CA PHE A 275 -22.83 -4.72 13.49
C PHE A 275 -22.42 -3.31 13.93
N ILE A 276 -22.57 -2.28 13.07
CA ILE A 276 -22.33 -0.89 13.45
C ILE A 276 -23.32 -0.46 14.54
N ARG A 277 -24.60 -0.78 14.33
CA ARG A 277 -25.66 -0.52 15.33
C ARG A 277 -25.42 -1.29 16.61
N LYS A 278 -25.05 -2.59 16.49
CA LYS A 278 -24.72 -3.45 17.63
C LYS A 278 -23.68 -2.81 18.54
N HIS A 279 -22.54 -2.44 17.97
CA HIS A 279 -21.42 -1.87 18.73
C HIS A 279 -21.72 -0.44 19.23
N ALA A 280 -22.39 0.39 18.42
CA ALA A 280 -22.78 1.73 18.83
C ALA A 280 -23.77 1.73 20.00
N LEU A 281 -24.77 0.84 20.02
CA LEU A 281 -25.69 0.69 21.13
C LEU A 281 -24.99 0.20 22.39
N ALA A 282 -24.07 -0.76 22.28
CA ALA A 282 -23.27 -1.25 23.41
C ALA A 282 -22.46 -0.12 24.02
N TYR A 283 -21.73 0.65 23.19
CA TYR A 283 -20.94 1.79 23.64
C TYR A 283 -21.81 2.88 24.27
N GLN A 284 -22.96 3.21 23.67
CA GLN A 284 -23.92 4.18 24.20
C GLN A 284 -24.40 3.78 25.60
N GLN A 285 -24.73 2.52 25.79
CA GLN A 285 -25.18 1.99 27.09
C GLN A 285 -24.08 2.06 28.16
N GLU A 286 -22.86 1.71 27.81
CA GLU A 286 -21.70 1.70 28.72
C GLU A 286 -21.29 3.11 29.13
N HIS A 287 -21.22 4.04 28.18
CA HIS A 287 -20.67 5.38 28.38
C HIS A 287 -21.71 6.49 28.52
N GLN A 288 -23.02 6.17 28.49
CA GLN A 288 -24.13 7.13 28.65
C GLN A 288 -24.03 8.34 27.71
N CYS A 289 -23.59 8.12 26.45
CA CYS A 289 -23.44 9.16 25.43
C CYS A 289 -24.58 9.13 24.40
N ASP A 290 -24.64 10.12 23.52
CA ASP A 290 -25.61 10.12 22.42
C ASP A 290 -25.17 9.19 21.27
N MET A 291 -26.10 8.86 20.37
CA MET A 291 -25.84 8.00 19.22
C MET A 291 -24.85 8.64 18.24
N GLN A 292 -24.82 9.98 18.14
CA GLN A 292 -23.88 10.66 17.24
C GLN A 292 -22.43 10.40 17.68
N THR A 293 -22.17 10.42 18.99
CA THR A 293 -20.87 10.09 19.57
C THR A 293 -20.57 8.60 19.43
N ALA A 294 -21.53 7.73 19.79
CA ALA A 294 -21.33 6.28 19.77
C ALA A 294 -21.09 5.72 18.35
N ALA A 295 -21.61 6.39 17.32
CA ALA A 295 -21.48 6.01 15.91
C ALA A 295 -20.23 6.56 15.20
N LEU A 296 -19.36 7.31 15.89
CA LEU A 296 -18.12 7.81 15.27
C LEU A 296 -17.20 6.65 14.89
N ARG A 297 -16.84 6.58 13.61
CA ARG A 297 -15.98 5.50 13.05
C ARG A 297 -14.86 6.02 12.17
N VAL A 298 -14.78 7.33 11.94
CA VAL A 298 -13.73 7.96 11.13
C VAL A 298 -12.76 8.65 12.06
N PHE A 299 -11.52 8.18 12.07
CA PHE A 299 -10.47 8.66 12.95
C PHE A 299 -9.25 9.14 12.16
N GLY A 300 -8.48 10.05 12.75
CA GLY A 300 -7.26 10.56 12.13
C GLY A 300 -6.47 11.44 13.09
N ASN A 301 -5.59 12.24 12.53
CA ASN A 301 -4.82 13.21 13.29
C ASN A 301 -5.61 14.50 13.56
N ALA A 302 -5.20 15.26 14.58
CA ALA A 302 -5.58 16.66 14.71
C ALA A 302 -5.11 17.47 13.50
N ASP A 303 -5.74 18.64 13.29
CA ASP A 303 -5.36 19.55 12.21
C ASP A 303 -3.87 19.91 12.28
N GLY A 304 -3.22 19.95 11.11
CA GLY A 304 -1.80 20.28 10.98
C GLY A 304 -0.82 19.23 11.48
N THR A 305 -1.29 18.03 11.88
CA THR A 305 -0.41 16.94 12.32
C THR A 305 -0.53 15.72 11.40
N TYR A 306 0.59 14.97 11.24
CA TYR A 306 0.70 13.86 10.31
C TYR A 306 1.36 12.65 11.00
N GLY A 307 1.15 11.45 10.43
CA GLY A 307 1.72 10.21 10.93
C GLY A 307 1.21 9.76 12.29
N ALA A 308 1.55 8.57 12.70
CA ALA A 308 1.25 8.02 14.03
C ALA A 308 2.45 8.07 15.00
N ASN A 309 3.65 8.46 14.49
CA ASN A 309 4.93 8.48 15.19
C ASN A 309 5.44 7.08 15.62
N VAL A 310 4.83 6.02 15.15
CA VAL A 310 5.31 4.64 15.36
C VAL A 310 6.61 4.44 14.59
N ASN A 311 6.68 4.95 13.35
CA ASN A 311 7.88 4.92 12.53
C ASN A 311 9.07 5.60 13.23
N HIS A 312 8.88 6.72 13.90
CA HIS A 312 9.94 7.40 14.64
C HIS A 312 10.48 6.59 15.81
N LEU A 313 9.62 5.89 16.54
CA LEU A 313 10.05 5.00 17.62
C LEU A 313 10.89 3.85 17.06
N VAL A 314 10.42 3.22 15.97
CA VAL A 314 11.13 2.12 15.30
C VAL A 314 12.45 2.61 14.72
N ASP A 315 12.45 3.75 14.04
CA ASP A 315 13.64 4.29 13.40
C ASP A 315 14.76 4.64 14.40
N ASN A 316 14.40 5.04 15.61
CA ASN A 316 15.34 5.39 16.66
C ASN A 316 15.60 4.22 17.66
N GLY A 317 14.93 3.07 17.49
CA GLY A 317 15.03 1.97 18.46
C GLY A 317 14.51 2.30 19.85
N CYS A 318 13.65 3.34 19.99
CA CYS A 318 13.24 3.94 21.25
C CYS A 318 11.88 3.41 21.74
N TRP A 319 11.77 2.11 21.96
CA TRP A 319 10.64 1.51 22.69
C TRP A 319 11.11 0.29 23.47
N ASP A 320 10.61 0.11 24.68
CA ASP A 320 10.93 -1.01 25.56
C ASP A 320 9.93 -2.16 25.38
N ASN A 321 8.67 -1.83 25.16
CA ASN A 321 7.61 -2.80 24.89
C ASN A 321 6.69 -2.30 23.77
N GLU A 322 6.05 -3.25 23.09
CA GLU A 322 5.24 -2.93 21.90
C GLU A 322 3.95 -2.17 22.20
N ASP A 323 3.51 -2.09 23.49
CA ASP A 323 2.36 -1.26 23.87
C ASP A 323 2.65 0.23 23.75
N GLU A 324 3.91 0.63 23.78
CA GLU A 324 4.32 2.01 23.50
C GLU A 324 4.01 2.40 22.06
N LEU A 325 4.17 1.47 21.12
CA LEU A 325 3.80 1.67 19.71
C LEU A 325 2.28 1.85 19.56
N ALA A 326 1.48 1.04 20.28
CA ALA A 326 0.02 1.18 20.31
C ALA A 326 -0.43 2.52 20.91
N ASN A 327 0.23 2.94 22.00
CA ASN A 327 -0.05 4.21 22.66
C ASN A 327 0.33 5.41 21.80
N ALA A 328 1.45 5.35 21.08
CA ALA A 328 1.85 6.37 20.11
C ALA A 328 0.77 6.52 19.02
N TYR A 329 0.34 5.40 18.42
CA TYR A 329 -0.74 5.39 17.45
C TYR A 329 -2.03 6.01 18.01
N THR A 330 -2.52 5.52 19.14
CA THR A 330 -3.81 5.94 19.73
C THR A 330 -3.82 7.42 20.12
N SER A 331 -2.71 7.93 20.64
CA SER A 331 -2.59 9.35 21.00
C SER A 331 -2.60 10.28 19.81
N ARG A 332 -2.02 9.85 18.67
CA ARG A 332 -1.91 10.65 17.45
C ARG A 332 -3.13 10.53 16.54
N LYS A 333 -3.75 9.36 16.47
CA LYS A 333 -4.89 9.03 15.60
C LYS A 333 -6.23 9.01 16.32
N GLY A 334 -6.28 9.34 17.60
CA GLY A 334 -7.50 9.34 18.43
C GLY A 334 -8.44 10.53 18.23
N PHE A 335 -8.37 11.23 17.10
CA PHE A 335 -9.31 12.32 16.76
C PHE A 335 -10.40 11.78 15.84
N ALA A 336 -11.64 11.82 16.33
CA ALA A 336 -12.80 11.37 15.60
C ALA A 336 -13.42 12.49 14.75
N PHE A 337 -13.90 12.14 13.57
CA PHE A 337 -14.58 13.05 12.65
C PHE A 337 -16.04 12.64 12.52
N GLY A 338 -16.93 13.54 12.94
CA GLY A 338 -18.38 13.40 12.75
C GLY A 338 -18.85 14.05 11.45
N VAL A 339 -20.17 14.18 11.32
CA VAL A 339 -20.83 14.82 10.16
C VAL A 339 -20.48 16.30 9.98
N SER A 340 -19.99 16.97 11.03
CA SER A 340 -19.43 18.33 10.92
C SER A 340 -18.12 18.37 10.14
N GLY A 341 -17.37 17.27 10.13
CA GLY A 341 -16.04 17.15 9.56
C GLY A 341 -14.93 17.78 10.41
N GLN A 342 -15.24 18.21 11.63
CA GLN A 342 -14.24 18.77 12.56
C GLN A 342 -13.67 17.65 13.44
N PRO A 343 -12.35 17.60 13.66
CA PRO A 343 -11.73 16.63 14.54
C PRO A 343 -12.03 16.91 16.01
N VAL A 344 -12.44 15.89 16.75
CA VAL A 344 -12.65 15.95 18.19
C VAL A 344 -11.88 14.80 18.84
N SER A 345 -11.13 15.08 19.91
CA SER A 345 -10.34 14.07 20.60
C SER A 345 -11.24 13.04 21.31
N HIS A 346 -11.16 11.79 20.87
CA HIS A 346 -11.90 10.64 21.40
C HIS A 346 -11.04 9.35 21.46
N PRO A 347 -9.87 9.36 22.12
CA PRO A 347 -9.00 8.17 22.17
C PRO A 347 -9.65 6.98 22.88
N GLY A 348 -10.52 7.23 23.86
CA GLY A 348 -11.28 6.18 24.55
C GLY A 348 -12.27 5.46 23.62
N LEU A 349 -13.00 6.21 22.78
CA LEU A 349 -13.90 5.63 21.79
C LEU A 349 -13.12 4.84 20.72
N LEU A 350 -11.98 5.38 20.25
CA LEU A 350 -11.12 4.63 19.33
C LEU A 350 -10.70 3.30 19.94
N LYS A 351 -10.20 3.29 21.18
CA LYS A 351 -9.78 2.07 21.87
C LYS A 351 -10.93 1.06 22.01
N SER A 352 -12.14 1.52 22.36
CA SER A 352 -13.33 0.66 22.42
C SER A 352 -13.69 0.06 21.05
N ALA A 353 -13.74 0.88 19.99
CA ALA A 353 -14.04 0.41 18.64
C ALA A 353 -12.98 -0.59 18.12
N LEU A 354 -11.70 -0.39 18.50
CA LEU A 354 -10.62 -1.31 18.10
C LEU A 354 -10.71 -2.68 18.79
N ALA A 355 -11.35 -2.79 19.95
CA ALA A 355 -11.51 -4.07 20.64
C ALA A 355 -12.37 -5.08 19.85
N ASP A 356 -13.29 -4.61 19.01
CA ASP A 356 -14.17 -5.43 18.17
C ASP A 356 -13.56 -5.78 16.80
N VAL A 357 -12.48 -5.10 16.38
CA VAL A 357 -11.85 -5.27 15.05
C VAL A 357 -11.26 -6.66 14.89
N GLN A 358 -11.64 -7.38 13.83
CA GLN A 358 -11.19 -8.74 13.55
C GLN A 358 -10.07 -8.83 12.52
N LEU A 359 -9.93 -7.82 11.67
CA LEU A 359 -8.84 -7.68 10.70
C LEU A 359 -8.52 -6.21 10.43
N THR A 360 -7.31 -5.97 9.96
CA THR A 360 -6.89 -4.64 9.49
C THR A 360 -6.50 -4.70 8.02
N TYR A 361 -6.71 -3.61 7.28
CA TYR A 361 -6.59 -3.60 5.82
C TYR A 361 -6.15 -2.27 5.25
N GLN A 362 -5.37 -2.32 4.18
CA GLN A 362 -5.16 -1.20 3.24
C GLN A 362 -5.00 -1.70 1.81
N ASN A 363 -5.17 -0.81 0.84
CA ASN A 363 -4.81 -1.05 -0.55
C ASN A 363 -3.34 -0.71 -0.81
N LEU A 364 -2.81 -1.28 -1.88
CA LEU A 364 -1.53 -0.94 -2.51
C LEU A 364 -1.82 -0.57 -3.96
N GLU A 365 -1.63 0.70 -4.31
CA GLU A 365 -2.04 1.27 -5.62
C GLU A 365 -0.86 1.52 -6.56
N SER A 366 0.38 1.31 -6.10
CA SER A 366 1.58 1.62 -6.90
C SER A 366 2.60 0.50 -6.82
N VAL A 367 3.16 0.14 -7.98
CA VAL A 367 4.30 -0.79 -8.07
C VAL A 367 5.55 -0.25 -7.37
N GLU A 368 5.74 1.06 -7.39
CA GLU A 368 6.91 1.72 -6.79
C GLU A 368 6.88 1.70 -5.27
N LEU A 369 5.67 1.76 -4.69
CA LEU A 369 5.42 1.83 -3.26
C LEU A 369 5.04 0.44 -2.73
N GLY A 370 5.99 -0.32 -2.25
CA GLY A 370 5.72 -1.58 -1.56
C GLY A 370 5.44 -1.37 -0.06
N VAL A 371 4.91 -2.39 0.60
CA VAL A 371 4.68 -2.33 2.06
C VAL A 371 5.98 -2.23 2.84
N THR A 372 7.10 -2.67 2.27
CA THR A 372 8.44 -2.57 2.86
C THR A 372 9.23 -1.35 2.41
N THR A 373 8.72 -0.56 1.45
CA THR A 373 9.44 0.63 0.93
C THR A 373 9.05 1.92 1.64
N VAL A 374 7.86 1.96 2.25
CA VAL A 374 7.27 3.17 2.83
C VAL A 374 7.02 2.97 4.31
N ASP A 375 7.67 3.76 5.14
CA ASP A 375 7.55 3.72 6.59
C ASP A 375 6.14 4.10 7.08
N ASN A 376 5.45 5.01 6.39
CA ASN A 376 4.09 5.40 6.72
C ASN A 376 3.10 4.23 6.74
N TYR A 377 3.39 3.15 5.98
CA TYR A 377 2.49 1.98 5.93
C TYR A 377 2.52 1.21 7.26
N PHE A 378 3.68 0.86 7.78
CA PHE A 378 3.72 0.23 9.11
C PHE A 378 3.43 1.22 10.24
N ASP A 379 3.74 2.52 10.07
CA ASP A 379 3.37 3.58 11.00
C ASP A 379 1.85 3.60 11.24
N THR A 380 1.06 3.53 10.18
CA THR A 380 -0.39 3.66 10.27
C THR A 380 -1.10 2.30 10.34
N LEU A 381 -0.91 1.40 9.37
CA LEU A 381 -1.57 0.08 9.36
C LEU A 381 -0.97 -0.84 10.44
N GLY A 382 0.34 -0.84 10.58
CA GLY A 382 1.00 -1.55 11.68
C GLY A 382 0.59 -0.98 13.03
N GLY A 383 0.59 0.35 13.18
CA GLY A 383 0.20 1.05 14.39
C GLY A 383 -1.23 0.74 14.83
N ILE A 384 -2.22 0.80 13.89
CA ILE A 384 -3.61 0.44 14.23
C ILE A 384 -3.73 -1.05 14.59
N THR A 385 -3.02 -1.93 13.88
CA THR A 385 -3.01 -3.37 14.20
C THR A 385 -2.48 -3.61 15.62
N ARG A 386 -1.41 -2.92 15.99
CA ARG A 386 -0.87 -3.01 17.36
C ARG A 386 -1.85 -2.47 18.40
N ALA A 387 -2.55 -1.37 18.10
CA ALA A 387 -3.59 -0.83 18.98
C ALA A 387 -4.80 -1.78 19.13
N VAL A 388 -5.19 -2.49 18.05
CA VAL A 388 -6.22 -3.56 18.13
C VAL A 388 -5.76 -4.68 19.06
N ARG A 389 -4.54 -5.17 18.90
CA ARG A 389 -3.99 -6.22 19.78
C ARG A 389 -3.95 -5.79 21.24
N GLN A 390 -3.52 -4.55 21.52
CA GLN A 390 -3.55 -3.99 22.87
C GLN A 390 -4.97 -3.90 23.44
N ALA A 391 -5.94 -3.43 22.65
CA ALA A 391 -7.34 -3.32 23.06
C ALA A 391 -7.96 -4.67 23.41
N LYS A 392 -7.50 -5.77 22.76
CA LYS A 392 -7.89 -7.16 23.02
C LYS A 392 -7.06 -7.87 24.10
N GLY A 393 -6.22 -7.16 24.84
CA GLY A 393 -5.40 -7.73 25.93
C GLY A 393 -4.07 -8.33 25.50
N GLY A 394 -3.60 -8.06 24.29
CA GLY A 394 -2.22 -8.35 23.82
C GLY A 394 -1.97 -9.73 23.22
N SER A 395 -2.85 -10.72 23.44
CA SER A 395 -2.66 -12.11 22.98
C SER A 395 -3.24 -12.41 21.60
N ASP A 396 -4.03 -11.51 21.03
CA ASP A 396 -4.71 -11.72 19.73
C ASP A 396 -3.75 -11.49 18.56
N ASN A 397 -3.81 -12.38 17.58
CA ASN A 397 -3.07 -12.24 16.32
C ASN A 397 -4.01 -11.72 15.22
N THR A 398 -4.43 -10.47 15.34
CA THR A 398 -5.28 -9.81 14.36
C THR A 398 -4.63 -9.85 12.97
N PRO A 399 -5.24 -10.51 11.97
CA PRO A 399 -4.68 -10.61 10.63
C PRO A 399 -4.66 -9.25 9.93
N VAL A 400 -3.61 -9.04 9.14
CA VAL A 400 -3.43 -7.85 8.30
C VAL A 400 -3.51 -8.27 6.85
N TYR A 401 -4.34 -7.58 6.07
CA TYR A 401 -4.48 -7.83 4.64
C TYR A 401 -4.12 -6.61 3.81
N ILE A 402 -3.54 -6.88 2.65
CA ILE A 402 -3.16 -5.90 1.63
C ILE A 402 -3.92 -6.21 0.35
N GLY A 403 -4.68 -5.24 -0.14
CA GLY A 403 -5.35 -5.32 -1.44
C GLY A 403 -4.45 -4.78 -2.54
N ASP A 404 -3.80 -5.66 -3.28
CA ASP A 404 -2.89 -5.27 -4.37
C ASP A 404 -3.67 -4.88 -5.62
N GLN A 405 -3.66 -3.58 -5.94
CA GLN A 405 -4.31 -2.99 -7.12
C GLN A 405 -3.33 -2.71 -8.26
N THR A 406 -2.06 -3.05 -8.10
CA THR A 406 -1.01 -2.69 -9.07
C THR A 406 -1.22 -3.31 -10.44
N ARG A 407 -1.98 -4.42 -10.53
CA ARG A 407 -2.36 -5.10 -11.78
C ARG A 407 -3.83 -4.93 -12.17
N GLY A 408 -4.61 -4.23 -11.33
CA GLY A 408 -6.04 -4.00 -11.57
C GLY A 408 -6.96 -5.19 -11.26
N ASP A 409 -6.41 -6.34 -10.86
CA ASP A 409 -7.18 -7.53 -10.46
C ASP A 409 -7.63 -7.51 -8.99
N GLY A 410 -7.00 -6.68 -8.15
CA GLY A 410 -7.35 -6.50 -6.74
C GLY A 410 -7.11 -7.75 -5.89
N THR A 411 -5.99 -8.41 -6.08
CA THR A 411 -5.60 -9.59 -5.29
C THR A 411 -5.42 -9.22 -3.81
N VAL A 412 -6.09 -9.94 -2.91
CA VAL A 412 -5.94 -9.73 -1.46
C VAL A 412 -4.96 -10.75 -0.89
N ARG A 413 -3.87 -10.25 -0.30
CA ARG A 413 -2.85 -11.06 0.37
C ARG A 413 -2.80 -10.75 1.86
N SER A 414 -2.41 -11.73 2.67
CA SER A 414 -1.97 -11.43 4.03
C SER A 414 -0.69 -10.58 4.00
N LEU A 415 -0.42 -9.82 5.06
CA LEU A 415 0.83 -9.06 5.18
C LEU A 415 2.05 -9.96 5.02
N SER A 416 2.02 -11.16 5.62
CA SER A 416 3.12 -12.13 5.52
C SER A 416 3.39 -12.55 4.07
N GLU A 417 2.34 -12.79 3.27
CA GLU A 417 2.47 -13.10 1.84
C GLU A 417 3.02 -11.90 1.06
N GLN A 418 2.54 -10.70 1.33
CA GLN A 418 2.99 -9.47 0.65
C GLN A 418 4.46 -9.15 0.97
N VAL A 419 4.87 -9.22 2.24
CA VAL A 419 6.28 -9.02 2.63
C VAL A 419 7.17 -10.08 2.01
N ALA A 420 6.73 -11.34 1.99
CA ALA A 420 7.47 -12.43 1.34
C ALA A 420 7.62 -12.22 -0.17
N LEU A 421 6.57 -11.75 -0.85
CA LEU A 421 6.60 -11.42 -2.27
C LEU A 421 7.60 -10.27 -2.54
N GLU A 422 7.50 -9.16 -1.82
CA GLU A 422 8.39 -8.02 -1.97
C GLU A 422 9.86 -8.36 -1.64
N THR A 423 10.08 -9.17 -0.62
CA THR A 423 11.44 -9.65 -0.29
C THR A 423 12.05 -10.38 -1.48
N ARG A 424 11.31 -11.31 -2.11
CA ARG A 424 11.81 -12.10 -3.24
C ARG A 424 11.94 -11.30 -4.53
N THR A 425 11.00 -10.40 -4.80
CA THR A 425 10.96 -9.65 -6.06
C THR A 425 11.82 -8.41 -6.04
N ARG A 426 12.08 -7.84 -4.86
CA ARG A 426 12.88 -6.63 -4.68
C ARG A 426 14.20 -6.94 -3.97
N MET A 427 14.17 -7.13 -2.67
CA MET A 427 15.37 -7.20 -1.83
C MET A 427 16.34 -8.32 -2.23
N LEU A 428 15.84 -9.49 -2.58
CA LEU A 428 16.66 -10.64 -2.99
C LEU A 428 16.82 -10.75 -4.52
N ASN A 429 16.20 -9.85 -5.29
CA ASN A 429 16.28 -9.87 -6.74
C ASN A 429 17.43 -8.98 -7.23
N PRO A 430 18.46 -9.55 -7.88
CA PRO A 430 19.58 -8.77 -8.41
C PRO A 430 19.14 -7.64 -9.35
N LYS A 431 18.09 -7.86 -10.16
CA LYS A 431 17.55 -6.83 -11.06
C LYS A 431 17.13 -5.56 -10.30
N TRP A 432 16.57 -5.71 -9.09
CA TRP A 432 16.14 -4.59 -8.27
C TRP A 432 17.31 -3.96 -7.51
N TYR A 433 18.07 -4.75 -6.74
CA TYR A 433 19.11 -4.16 -5.88
C TYR A 433 20.30 -3.62 -6.68
N GLU A 434 20.65 -4.22 -7.83
CA GLU A 434 21.66 -3.66 -8.72
C GLU A 434 21.19 -2.31 -9.30
N GLY A 435 19.92 -2.21 -9.72
CA GLY A 435 19.32 -0.94 -10.13
C GLY A 435 19.36 0.12 -9.03
N MET A 436 19.16 -0.26 -7.75
CA MET A 436 19.32 0.66 -6.62
C MET A 436 20.80 1.06 -6.45
N LEU A 437 21.73 0.13 -6.54
CA LEU A 437 23.16 0.40 -6.35
C LEU A 437 23.76 1.33 -7.43
N GLU A 438 23.16 1.43 -8.62
CA GLU A 438 23.50 2.44 -9.62
C GLU A 438 23.34 3.88 -9.10
N HIS A 439 22.48 4.10 -8.10
CA HIS A 439 22.26 5.39 -7.45
C HIS A 439 23.22 5.66 -6.26
N GLY A 440 24.23 4.79 -6.07
CA GLY A 440 25.29 4.99 -5.09
C GLY A 440 24.76 5.11 -3.66
N TYR A 441 25.10 6.24 -3.02
CA TYR A 441 24.75 6.51 -1.61
C TYR A 441 23.26 6.32 -1.32
N GLU A 442 22.40 6.89 -2.16
CA GLU A 442 20.94 6.83 -1.97
C GLU A 442 20.40 5.41 -2.19
N GLY A 443 20.94 4.65 -3.14
CA GLY A 443 20.51 3.28 -3.37
C GLY A 443 20.76 2.37 -2.17
N VAL A 444 21.90 2.49 -1.51
CA VAL A 444 22.20 1.75 -0.27
C VAL A 444 21.26 2.18 0.86
N ARG A 445 20.97 3.49 0.96
CA ARG A 445 20.00 4.00 1.93
C ARG A 445 18.62 3.38 1.71
N GLN A 446 18.16 3.21 0.47
CA GLN A 446 16.89 2.57 0.17
C GLN A 446 16.88 1.09 0.60
N ILE A 447 17.97 0.36 0.41
CA ILE A 447 18.08 -1.03 0.89
C ILE A 447 17.99 -1.09 2.42
N GLU A 448 18.66 -0.18 3.13
CA GLU A 448 18.57 -0.08 4.60
C GLU A 448 17.15 0.22 5.06
N VAL A 449 16.47 1.19 4.45
CA VAL A 449 15.09 1.57 4.76
C VAL A 449 14.14 0.39 4.62
N HIS A 450 14.27 -0.43 3.59
CA HIS A 450 13.46 -1.65 3.45
C HIS A 450 13.61 -2.61 4.63
N ILE A 451 14.83 -2.78 5.15
CA ILE A 451 15.09 -3.65 6.31
C ILE A 451 14.50 -3.03 7.58
N THR A 452 14.67 -1.73 7.78
CA THR A 452 14.06 -1.01 8.90
C THR A 452 12.54 -1.10 8.87
N ASN A 453 11.90 -0.93 7.70
CA ASN A 453 10.45 -1.07 7.54
C ASN A 453 9.99 -2.53 7.79
N THR A 454 10.76 -3.52 7.33
CA THR A 454 10.49 -4.93 7.62
C THR A 454 10.50 -5.20 9.14
N MET A 455 11.45 -4.60 9.86
CA MET A 455 11.48 -4.66 11.33
C MET A 455 10.29 -3.93 11.96
N GLY A 456 9.88 -2.79 11.40
CA GLY A 456 8.68 -2.07 11.82
C GLY A 456 7.41 -2.92 11.71
N TRP A 457 7.26 -3.70 10.65
CA TRP A 457 6.17 -4.67 10.50
C TRP A 457 6.23 -5.79 11.54
N SER A 458 7.43 -6.28 11.89
CA SER A 458 7.56 -7.25 12.97
C SER A 458 7.16 -6.66 14.31
N ALA A 459 7.62 -5.45 14.64
CA ALA A 459 7.33 -4.77 15.89
C ALA A 459 5.83 -4.48 16.07
N THR A 460 5.14 -4.14 15.01
CA THR A 460 3.73 -3.75 15.05
C THR A 460 2.78 -4.94 14.91
N THR A 461 3.10 -5.90 14.06
CA THR A 461 2.17 -6.98 13.72
C THR A 461 2.62 -8.39 14.11
N GLY A 462 3.93 -8.62 14.20
CA GLY A 462 4.49 -9.95 14.39
C GLY A 462 4.31 -10.89 13.18
N GLN A 463 3.97 -10.37 11.99
CA GLN A 463 3.59 -11.19 10.83
C GLN A 463 4.68 -11.28 9.75
N VAL A 464 5.93 -10.96 10.08
CA VAL A 464 7.07 -11.18 9.19
C VAL A 464 7.70 -12.54 9.49
N GLN A 465 7.93 -13.32 8.44
CA GLN A 465 8.49 -14.66 8.58
C GLN A 465 10.00 -14.61 8.88
N PRO A 466 10.54 -15.45 9.78
CA PRO A 466 11.97 -15.44 10.17
C PRO A 466 12.95 -15.63 9.02
N TRP A 467 12.58 -16.39 7.98
CA TRP A 467 13.44 -16.61 6.81
C TRP A 467 13.79 -15.33 6.07
N VAL A 468 12.92 -14.29 6.14
CA VAL A 468 13.15 -12.98 5.54
C VAL A 468 14.44 -12.38 6.10
N TYR A 469 14.55 -12.31 7.42
CA TYR A 469 15.76 -11.78 8.09
C TYR A 469 17.01 -12.60 7.79
N LYS A 470 16.86 -13.94 7.77
CA LYS A 470 17.96 -14.83 7.43
C LYS A 470 18.51 -14.51 6.04
N GLN A 471 17.66 -14.45 5.02
CA GLN A 471 18.07 -14.23 3.64
C GLN A 471 18.64 -12.81 3.42
N LEU A 472 18.06 -11.80 4.07
CA LEU A 472 18.59 -10.44 4.03
C LEU A 472 19.99 -10.38 4.67
N SER A 473 20.21 -11.07 5.79
CA SER A 473 21.52 -11.17 6.44
C SER A 473 22.56 -11.83 5.53
N GLU A 474 22.21 -12.98 4.94
CA GLU A 474 23.07 -13.73 4.02
C GLU A 474 23.45 -12.90 2.79
N THR A 475 22.50 -12.13 2.24
CA THR A 475 22.69 -11.37 0.99
C THR A 475 23.51 -10.09 1.21
N PHE A 476 23.18 -9.29 2.24
CA PHE A 476 23.71 -7.92 2.34
C PHE A 476 24.80 -7.75 3.39
N VAL A 477 24.87 -8.62 4.41
CA VAL A 477 25.82 -8.48 5.51
C VAL A 477 26.89 -9.57 5.50
N LEU A 478 26.45 -10.85 5.41
CA LEU A 478 27.37 -11.97 5.50
C LEU A 478 28.11 -12.27 4.20
N ASN A 479 27.59 -11.80 3.05
CA ASN A 479 28.34 -11.83 1.79
C ASN A 479 29.43 -10.76 1.82
N PRO A 480 30.75 -11.12 1.81
CA PRO A 480 31.82 -10.15 1.97
C PRO A 480 31.92 -9.14 0.82
N GLU A 481 31.67 -9.60 -0.42
CA GLU A 481 31.73 -8.73 -1.60
C GLU A 481 30.61 -7.68 -1.57
N MET A 482 29.39 -8.10 -1.24
CA MET A 482 28.25 -7.20 -1.14
C MET A 482 28.43 -6.23 0.02
N ARG A 483 28.86 -6.70 1.20
CA ARG A 483 29.14 -5.85 2.37
C ARG A 483 30.18 -4.77 2.04
N GLU A 484 31.28 -5.15 1.41
CA GLU A 484 32.33 -4.20 0.99
C GLU A 484 31.81 -3.18 -0.02
N ARG A 485 31.01 -3.62 -0.99
CA ARG A 485 30.39 -2.76 -2.00
C ARG A 485 29.43 -1.74 -1.38
N LEU A 486 28.57 -2.19 -0.47
CA LEU A 486 27.63 -1.31 0.24
C LEU A 486 28.39 -0.29 1.11
N ALA A 487 29.40 -0.74 1.84
CA ALA A 487 30.20 0.11 2.71
C ALA A 487 30.99 1.17 1.94
N LYS A 488 31.43 0.89 0.71
CA LYS A 488 32.06 1.89 -0.17
C LYS A 488 31.08 2.96 -0.64
N LEU A 489 29.84 2.57 -0.95
CA LEU A 489 28.82 3.47 -1.47
C LEU A 489 28.18 4.32 -0.36
N ASN A 490 27.86 3.70 0.78
CA ASN A 490 27.26 4.36 1.93
C ASN A 490 27.62 3.63 3.24
N PRO A 491 28.72 4.00 3.89
CA PRO A 491 29.18 3.33 5.10
C PRO A 491 28.16 3.43 6.25
N THR A 492 27.49 4.58 6.40
CA THR A 492 26.50 4.79 7.47
C THR A 492 25.29 3.89 7.32
N ALA A 493 24.69 3.82 6.13
CA ALA A 493 23.55 2.94 5.88
C ALA A 493 23.94 1.46 5.98
N SER A 494 25.18 1.10 5.58
CA SER A 494 25.67 -0.28 5.68
C SER A 494 25.81 -0.74 7.13
N ALA A 495 26.38 0.06 8.01
CA ALA A 495 26.48 -0.23 9.43
C ALA A 495 25.09 -0.32 10.07
N ARG A 496 24.22 0.63 9.75
CA ARG A 496 22.83 0.65 10.26
C ARG A 496 22.05 -0.58 9.82
N LEU A 497 22.20 -1.03 8.59
CA LEU A 497 21.59 -2.26 8.06
C LEU A 497 21.96 -3.50 8.90
N ALA A 498 23.27 -3.67 9.20
CA ALA A 498 23.75 -4.77 10.04
C ALA A 498 23.15 -4.69 11.46
N ASN A 499 23.16 -3.50 12.06
CA ASN A 499 22.60 -3.24 13.38
C ASN A 499 21.10 -3.53 13.45
N ARG A 500 20.33 -3.20 12.40
CA ARG A 500 18.88 -3.51 12.35
C ARG A 500 18.59 -5.01 12.36
N LEU A 501 19.40 -5.81 11.67
CA LEU A 501 19.24 -7.27 11.67
C LEU A 501 19.58 -7.89 13.03
N ILE A 502 20.60 -7.36 13.73
CA ILE A 502 20.95 -7.74 15.09
C ILE A 502 19.85 -7.30 16.06
N GLU A 503 19.35 -6.07 15.97
CA GLU A 503 18.25 -5.55 16.78
C GLU A 503 16.99 -6.42 16.62
N ALA A 504 16.63 -6.79 15.40
CA ALA A 504 15.49 -7.66 15.13
C ALA A 504 15.63 -9.03 15.84
N SER A 505 16.85 -9.57 15.92
CA SER A 505 17.13 -10.78 16.68
C SER A 505 17.03 -10.54 18.19
N ALA A 506 17.60 -9.45 18.70
CA ALA A 506 17.55 -9.11 20.12
C ALA A 506 16.10 -8.90 20.61
N ARG A 507 15.23 -8.39 19.75
CA ARG A 507 13.77 -8.24 19.99
C ARG A 507 12.96 -9.51 19.72
N SER A 508 13.63 -10.64 19.42
CA SER A 508 12.99 -11.94 19.17
C SER A 508 12.06 -11.98 17.95
N TYR A 509 12.24 -11.12 16.94
CA TYR A 509 11.48 -11.19 15.69
C TYR A 509 11.97 -12.33 14.79
N TRP A 510 13.20 -12.77 14.97
CA TRP A 510 13.77 -13.97 14.41
C TRP A 510 14.89 -14.52 15.29
N THR A 511 15.26 -15.79 15.10
CA THR A 511 16.31 -16.44 15.89
C THR A 511 17.35 -17.04 14.94
N PRO A 512 18.49 -16.35 14.70
CA PRO A 512 19.62 -16.91 13.99
C PRO A 512 20.26 -18.01 14.84
N ASP A 513 20.94 -18.95 14.21
CA ASP A 513 21.82 -19.84 14.97
C ASP A 513 23.01 -19.07 15.55
N ALA A 514 23.70 -19.68 16.54
CA ALA A 514 24.77 -19.01 17.28
C ALA A 514 25.97 -18.63 16.39
N ASP A 515 26.19 -19.34 15.29
CA ASP A 515 27.27 -19.06 14.36
C ASP A 515 26.94 -17.85 13.49
N MET A 516 25.74 -17.83 12.93
CA MET A 516 25.23 -16.69 12.16
C MET A 516 25.18 -15.40 12.98
N LEU A 517 24.75 -15.48 14.26
CA LEU A 517 24.73 -14.30 15.12
C LEU A 517 26.15 -13.74 15.36
N ARG A 518 27.13 -14.62 15.60
CA ARG A 518 28.52 -14.18 15.75
C ARG A 518 29.07 -13.51 14.49
N GLN A 519 28.78 -14.08 13.31
CA GLN A 519 29.19 -13.52 12.03
C GLN A 519 28.54 -12.14 11.79
N LEU A 520 27.25 -11.98 12.13
CA LEU A 520 26.55 -10.69 12.04
C LEU A 520 27.19 -9.63 12.97
N GLN A 521 27.49 -10.02 14.23
CA GLN A 521 28.15 -9.13 15.17
C GLN A 521 29.53 -8.71 14.68
N GLN A 522 30.36 -9.67 14.23
CA GLN A 522 31.66 -9.36 13.66
C GLN A 522 31.56 -8.44 12.46
N ALA A 523 30.60 -8.67 11.55
CA ALA A 523 30.42 -7.82 10.38
C ALA A 523 29.94 -6.40 10.77
N SER A 524 29.13 -6.29 11.82
CA SER A 524 28.72 -4.99 12.37
C SER A 524 29.88 -4.22 12.97
N ASP A 525 30.72 -4.88 13.77
CA ASP A 525 31.92 -4.28 14.37
C ASP A 525 32.88 -3.77 13.28
N GLU A 526 33.13 -4.58 12.23
CA GLU A 526 33.95 -4.18 11.06
C GLU A 526 33.37 -2.93 10.35
N LEU A 527 32.06 -2.81 10.24
CA LEU A 527 31.40 -1.66 9.60
C LEU A 527 31.44 -0.41 10.49
N GLU A 528 31.33 -0.57 11.81
CA GLU A 528 31.46 0.53 12.78
C GLU A 528 32.89 1.04 12.86
N ASP A 529 33.90 0.15 12.93
CA ASP A 529 35.31 0.50 12.88
C ASP A 529 35.63 1.34 11.63
N ARG A 530 35.03 0.98 10.50
CA ARG A 530 35.17 1.74 9.25
C ARG A 530 34.57 3.14 9.35
N LEU A 531 33.45 3.31 10.02
CA LEU A 531 32.83 4.63 10.26
C LEU A 531 33.70 5.51 11.17
N GLU A 532 34.36 4.91 12.17
CA GLU A 532 35.26 5.59 13.09
C GLU A 532 36.66 5.87 12.48
N GLY A 533 36.91 5.38 11.28
CA GLY A 533 38.19 5.55 10.60
C GLY A 533 39.30 4.64 11.13
N VAL A 534 38.95 3.59 11.89
CA VAL A 534 39.88 2.60 12.45
C VAL A 534 40.20 1.49 11.44
N TYR A 535 39.55 1.50 10.28
CA TYR A 535 39.70 0.47 9.25
C TYR A 535 41.12 0.41 8.68
N GLU A 536 41.83 -0.69 8.92
CA GLU A 536 43.02 -1.06 8.21
C GLU A 536 42.62 -1.75 6.88
N PRO A 537 42.95 -1.19 5.70
CA PRO A 537 42.75 -1.92 4.46
C PRO A 537 43.58 -3.20 4.50
N ALA A 538 42.94 -4.34 4.21
CA ALA A 538 43.63 -5.61 4.11
C ALA A 538 44.86 -5.43 3.20
N SER A 539 46.04 -5.67 3.74
CA SER A 539 47.28 -5.63 2.99
C SER A 539 47.20 -6.65 1.87
N ASN A 540 47.32 -6.19 0.62
CA ASN A 540 47.39 -6.99 -0.61
C ASN A 540 48.32 -8.18 -0.52
#